data_555d01ce5e82522afdc957972eeceec5
#
_entry.id   555d01ce5e82522afdc957972eeceec5
#
_cell.length_a   1.000
_cell.length_b   1.000
_cell.length_c   1.000
_cell.angle_alpha   90.00
_cell.angle_beta   90.00
_cell.angle_gamma   90.00
#
_symmetry.space_group_name_H-M   'P 1'
#
loop_
_entity.id
_entity.type
_entity.pdbx_description
1 polymer ?
#
loop_
_entity_poly.entity_id
_entity_poly.type
_entity_poly.pdbx_seq_one_letter_code
_entity_poly.pdbx_strand_id
1 'polypeptide(L)'
;DYIVGTSMGSIIGGLYAIGYTPQQLDSMVKKQDWTFLLSDRIKRSQQTMSEREKSETFVLSLPLTGKRFKEQASGGVIKGQNLANLFSDLTVGYHDSIDFNKLPIPFACVSENVVNGKEIVFHDGVLSTAMRASMAIPGVFTPVRIDGMVLVDGGMKNNYPVNVAKAIGAEIII
;
A
#
# COMPACT_ATOMS: atom_id res chain seq x y z
N ASP A 1 -6.65 -12.50 -20.22
CA ASP A 1 -6.92 -11.27 -19.43
C ASP A 1 -5.71 -10.96 -18.55
N TYR A 2 -5.47 -9.69 -18.30
CA TYR A 2 -4.37 -9.19 -17.48
C TYR A 2 -4.84 -7.91 -16.75
N ILE A 3 -4.37 -7.71 -15.53
CA ILE A 3 -4.70 -6.51 -14.75
C ILE A 3 -3.41 -5.75 -14.45
N VAL A 4 -3.41 -4.45 -14.74
CA VAL A 4 -2.35 -3.53 -14.35
C VAL A 4 -2.96 -2.39 -13.56
N GLY A 5 -2.42 -2.10 -12.39
CA GLY A 5 -2.96 -1.09 -11.50
C GLY A 5 -1.90 -0.17 -10.90
N THR A 6 -2.30 1.06 -10.60
CA THR A 6 -1.51 2.05 -9.87
C THR A 6 -2.33 2.58 -8.70
N SER A 7 -1.70 2.75 -7.52
CA SER A 7 -2.34 3.32 -6.34
C SER A 7 -3.62 2.56 -5.94
N MET A 8 -4.78 3.21 -5.89
CA MET A 8 -6.07 2.55 -5.63
C MET A 8 -6.35 1.43 -6.65
N GLY A 9 -5.95 1.60 -7.91
CA GLY A 9 -6.05 0.58 -8.95
C GLY A 9 -5.24 -0.68 -8.64
N SER A 10 -4.11 -0.55 -7.95
CA SER A 10 -3.31 -1.71 -7.51
C SER A 10 -4.02 -2.52 -6.41
N ILE A 11 -4.77 -1.85 -5.53
CA ILE A 11 -5.51 -2.51 -4.45
C ILE A 11 -6.69 -3.28 -5.03
N ILE A 12 -7.55 -2.59 -5.76
CA ILE A 12 -8.76 -3.20 -6.34
C ILE A 12 -8.37 -4.27 -7.36
N GLY A 13 -7.42 -3.97 -8.25
CA GLY A 13 -6.94 -4.90 -9.26
C GLY A 13 -6.24 -6.13 -8.67
N GLY A 14 -5.39 -5.94 -7.66
CA GLY A 14 -4.70 -7.04 -6.98
C GLY A 14 -5.67 -7.97 -6.23
N LEU A 15 -6.65 -7.41 -5.52
CA LEU A 15 -7.67 -8.21 -4.85
C LEU A 15 -8.58 -8.94 -5.85
N TYR A 16 -8.96 -8.28 -6.96
CA TYR A 16 -9.72 -8.93 -8.02
C TYR A 16 -8.90 -10.05 -8.69
N ALA A 17 -7.60 -9.84 -8.89
CA ALA A 17 -6.70 -10.82 -9.48
C ALA A 17 -6.58 -12.12 -8.68
N ILE A 18 -6.72 -12.05 -7.35
CA ILE A 18 -6.72 -13.23 -6.47
C ILE A 18 -8.12 -13.83 -6.23
N GLY A 19 -9.16 -13.30 -6.89
CA GLY A 19 -10.49 -13.91 -6.94
C GLY A 19 -11.60 -13.21 -6.16
N TYR A 20 -11.38 -11.99 -5.64
CA TYR A 20 -12.47 -11.20 -5.06
C TYR A 20 -13.47 -10.80 -6.15
N THR A 21 -14.75 -10.99 -5.87
CA THR A 21 -15.81 -10.53 -6.77
C THR A 21 -16.06 -9.02 -6.64
N PRO A 22 -16.62 -8.35 -7.66
CA PRO A 22 -16.96 -6.93 -7.57
C PRO A 22 -17.86 -6.60 -6.37
N GLN A 23 -18.81 -7.48 -6.02
CA GLN A 23 -19.70 -7.32 -4.87
C GLN A 23 -18.95 -7.38 -3.53
N GLN A 24 -17.95 -8.27 -3.42
CA GLN A 24 -17.09 -8.36 -2.24
C GLN A 24 -16.23 -7.12 -2.10
N LEU A 25 -15.65 -6.61 -3.20
CA LEU A 25 -14.84 -5.39 -3.21
C LEU A 25 -15.68 -4.17 -2.83
N ASP A 26 -16.88 -4.01 -3.39
CA ASP A 26 -17.81 -2.93 -3.03
C ASP A 26 -18.20 -2.99 -1.55
N SER A 27 -18.55 -4.18 -1.05
CA SER A 27 -18.88 -4.39 0.36
C SER A 27 -17.69 -4.10 1.27
N MET A 28 -16.49 -4.52 0.87
CA MET A 28 -15.26 -4.28 1.62
C MET A 28 -14.99 -2.78 1.74
N VAL A 29 -15.01 -2.06 0.62
CA VAL A 29 -14.77 -0.60 0.59
C VAL A 29 -15.77 0.15 1.47
N LYS A 30 -17.06 -0.21 1.42
CA LYS A 30 -18.12 0.44 2.20
C LYS A 30 -18.06 0.15 3.70
N LYS A 31 -17.54 -1.00 4.10
CA LYS A 31 -17.47 -1.43 5.51
C LYS A 31 -16.24 -0.92 6.24
N GLN A 32 -15.23 -0.41 5.54
CA GLN A 32 -13.99 0.05 6.17
C GLN A 32 -14.17 1.39 6.88
N ASP A 33 -13.58 1.49 8.06
CA ASP A 33 -13.35 2.78 8.73
C ASP A 33 -12.10 3.43 8.12
N TRP A 34 -12.31 4.20 7.06
CA TRP A 34 -11.23 4.88 6.35
C TRP A 34 -10.50 5.90 7.24
N THR A 35 -11.20 6.53 8.21
CA THR A 35 -10.57 7.45 9.15
C THR A 35 -9.54 6.74 10.02
N PHE A 36 -9.86 5.52 10.46
CA PHE A 36 -8.93 4.69 11.21
C PHE A 36 -7.79 4.17 10.32
N LEU A 37 -8.10 3.64 9.13
CA LEU A 37 -7.11 3.06 8.20
C LEU A 37 -6.09 4.08 7.71
N LEU A 38 -6.55 5.31 7.46
CA LEU A 38 -5.71 6.44 7.04
C LEU A 38 -5.11 7.20 8.24
N SER A 39 -4.92 6.53 9.36
CA SER A 39 -4.29 7.08 10.56
C SER A 39 -3.33 6.07 11.17
N ASP A 40 -2.44 6.53 12.04
CA ASP A 40 -1.57 5.66 12.84
C ASP A 40 -2.19 5.30 14.21
N ARG A 41 -3.51 5.44 14.34
CA ARG A 41 -4.20 5.11 15.59
C ARG A 41 -4.17 3.61 15.84
N ILE A 42 -3.89 3.24 17.08
CA ILE A 42 -3.97 1.86 17.55
C ILE A 42 -5.33 1.65 18.18
N LYS A 43 -6.00 0.54 17.85
CA LYS A 43 -7.28 0.20 18.49
C LYS A 43 -7.10 0.11 20.01
N ARG A 44 -8.01 0.69 20.78
CA ARG A 44 -7.95 0.73 22.25
C ARG A 44 -7.77 -0.67 22.87
N SER A 45 -8.32 -1.70 22.24
CA SER A 45 -8.13 -3.10 22.65
C SER A 45 -6.70 -3.63 22.49
N GLN A 46 -5.89 -3.00 21.67
CA GLN A 46 -4.50 -3.40 21.38
C GLN A 46 -3.47 -2.54 22.11
N GLN A 47 -3.92 -1.49 22.81
CA GLN A 47 -3.05 -0.62 23.61
C GLN A 47 -2.71 -1.26 24.96
N THR A 48 -1.47 -1.15 25.37
CA THR A 48 -1.05 -1.51 26.73
C THR A 48 -1.66 -0.54 27.76
N MET A 49 -1.75 -0.95 29.02
CA MET A 49 -2.29 -0.09 30.10
C MET A 49 -1.56 1.25 30.19
N SER A 50 -0.21 1.23 30.06
CA SER A 50 0.61 2.44 30.09
C SER A 50 0.41 3.37 28.88
N GLU A 51 0.10 2.82 27.70
CA GLU A 51 -0.22 3.61 26.51
C GLU A 51 -1.61 4.24 26.60
N ARG A 52 -2.58 3.54 27.21
CA ARG A 52 -3.91 4.08 27.51
C ARG A 52 -3.85 5.25 28.47
N GLU A 53 -3.13 5.12 29.58
CA GLU A 53 -2.91 6.21 30.55
C GLU A 53 -2.26 7.43 29.90
N LYS A 54 -1.23 7.25 29.06
CA LYS A 54 -0.59 8.35 28.35
C LYS A 54 -1.53 9.03 27.37
N SER A 55 -2.36 8.29 26.65
CA SER A 55 -3.31 8.86 25.69
C SER A 55 -4.45 9.62 26.36
N GLU A 56 -4.79 9.30 27.61
CA GLU A 56 -5.82 9.99 28.39
C GLU A 56 -5.26 11.23 29.12
N THR A 57 -3.96 11.23 29.42
CA THR A 57 -3.31 12.32 30.18
C THR A 57 -2.76 13.43 29.30
N PHE A 58 -2.38 13.12 28.04
CA PHE A 58 -1.75 14.10 27.13
C PHE A 58 -2.57 14.27 25.85
N VAL A 59 -3.16 15.46 25.71
CA VAL A 59 -3.87 15.86 24.48
C VAL A 59 -2.88 16.12 23.32
N LEU A 60 -1.63 16.44 23.63
CA LEU A 60 -0.55 16.63 22.67
C LEU A 60 0.78 16.12 23.23
N SER A 61 1.34 15.09 22.62
CA SER A 61 2.69 14.63 22.92
C SER A 61 3.63 14.87 21.75
N LEU A 62 4.54 15.83 21.90
CA LEU A 62 5.62 16.04 20.93
C LEU A 62 6.83 15.20 21.35
N PRO A 63 7.34 14.28 20.54
CA PRO A 63 8.54 13.52 20.84
C PRO A 63 9.77 14.43 20.77
N LEU A 64 10.40 14.70 21.91
CA LEU A 64 11.59 15.55 22.03
C LEU A 64 12.93 14.88 21.64
N THR A 65 12.89 13.70 21.06
CA THR A 65 14.13 13.00 20.67
C THR A 65 14.50 13.28 19.22
N GLY A 66 15.66 13.92 19.01
CA GLY A 66 16.19 14.37 17.71
C GLY A 66 16.34 13.29 16.62
N LYS A 67 16.27 12.01 16.95
CA LYS A 67 16.23 10.92 15.96
C LYS A 67 14.89 10.84 15.22
N ARG A 68 13.76 11.13 15.87
CA ARG A 68 12.44 11.13 15.22
C ARG A 68 12.21 12.33 14.30
N PHE A 69 12.88 13.45 14.55
CA PHE A 69 12.80 14.61 13.65
C PHE A 69 13.42 14.32 12.28
N LYS A 70 14.48 13.50 12.22
CA LYS A 70 15.09 13.07 10.94
C LYS A 70 14.22 12.05 10.18
N GLU A 71 13.48 11.20 10.89
CA GLU A 71 12.57 10.23 10.27
C GLU A 71 11.28 10.89 9.78
N GLN A 72 10.76 11.91 10.49
CA GLN A 72 9.61 12.71 10.04
C GLN A 72 9.95 13.63 8.86
N ALA A 73 11.21 14.05 8.74
CA ALA A 73 11.68 14.79 7.58
C ALA A 73 11.78 13.93 6.30
N SER A 74 11.63 12.62 6.40
CA SER A 74 11.72 11.68 5.27
C SER A 74 10.37 11.38 4.58
N GLY A 75 9.37 12.25 4.70
CA GLY A 75 8.36 12.38 3.66
C GLY A 75 6.98 11.77 3.89
N GLY A 76 6.59 11.35 5.10
CA GLY A 76 5.20 10.92 5.34
C GLY A 76 4.76 11.14 6.77
N VAL A 77 3.53 11.61 6.95
CA VAL A 77 2.93 11.86 8.28
C VAL A 77 2.39 10.57 8.89
N ILE A 78 1.91 9.65 8.05
CA ILE A 78 1.26 8.40 8.46
C ILE A 78 2.14 7.21 8.07
N LYS A 79 2.44 6.32 9.01
CA LYS A 79 3.21 5.10 8.75
C LYS A 79 2.44 4.13 7.84
N GLY A 80 1.10 4.15 7.90
CA GLY A 80 0.23 3.29 7.11
C GLY A 80 0.20 1.84 7.56
N GLN A 81 0.51 1.57 8.83
CA GLN A 81 0.50 0.21 9.37
C GLN A 81 -0.89 -0.41 9.35
N ASN A 82 -1.94 0.40 9.61
CA ASN A 82 -3.32 -0.09 9.57
C ASN A 82 -3.72 -0.57 8.16
N LEU A 83 -3.27 0.14 7.13
CA LEU A 83 -3.46 -0.28 5.73
C LEU A 83 -2.63 -1.53 5.39
N ALA A 84 -1.38 -1.59 5.83
CA ALA A 84 -0.54 -2.75 5.61
C ALA A 84 -1.16 -4.02 6.24
N ASN A 85 -1.69 -3.89 7.47
CA ASN A 85 -2.39 -4.99 8.14
C ASN A 85 -3.65 -5.40 7.36
N LEU A 86 -4.46 -4.42 6.93
CA LEU A 86 -5.65 -4.71 6.12
C LEU A 86 -5.27 -5.46 4.83
N PHE A 87 -4.24 -5.02 4.11
CA PHE A 87 -3.82 -5.70 2.88
C PHE A 87 -3.31 -7.11 3.16
N SER A 88 -2.57 -7.30 4.25
CA SER A 88 -2.16 -8.63 4.69
C SER A 88 -3.36 -9.53 4.98
N ASP A 89 -4.35 -9.04 5.72
CA ASP A 89 -5.56 -9.79 6.05
C ASP A 89 -6.38 -10.14 4.79
N LEU A 90 -6.47 -9.21 3.81
CA LEU A 90 -7.20 -9.43 2.56
C LEU A 90 -6.48 -10.34 1.58
N THR A 91 -5.16 -10.54 1.74
CA THR A 91 -4.34 -11.40 0.89
C THR A 91 -3.91 -12.69 1.60
N VAL A 92 -4.72 -13.20 2.53
CA VAL A 92 -4.48 -14.49 3.19
C VAL A 92 -4.30 -15.58 2.14
N GLY A 93 -3.22 -16.36 2.27
CA GLY A 93 -2.83 -17.36 1.26
C GLY A 93 -1.83 -16.87 0.21
N TYR A 94 -1.52 -15.55 0.20
CA TYR A 94 -0.56 -14.91 -0.71
C TYR A 94 0.51 -14.11 0.05
N HIS A 95 0.92 -14.62 1.23
CA HIS A 95 1.90 -13.93 2.10
C HIS A 95 3.35 -14.14 1.67
N ASP A 96 3.61 -15.21 0.93
CA ASP A 96 4.94 -15.49 0.41
C ASP A 96 5.26 -14.61 -0.81
N SER A 97 6.53 -14.57 -1.18
CA SER A 97 6.95 -14.00 -2.46
C SER A 97 6.49 -14.91 -3.58
N ILE A 98 5.62 -14.41 -4.44
CA ILE A 98 4.99 -15.14 -5.52
C ILE A 98 5.15 -14.43 -6.87
N ASP A 99 5.05 -15.18 -7.95
CA ASP A 99 4.97 -14.65 -9.32
C ASP A 99 3.52 -14.24 -9.61
N PHE A 100 3.27 -12.94 -9.79
CA PHE A 100 1.93 -12.40 -10.04
C PHE A 100 1.35 -12.80 -11.38
N ASN A 101 2.18 -13.30 -12.31
CA ASN A 101 1.71 -13.89 -13.56
C ASN A 101 1.00 -15.23 -13.35
N LYS A 102 1.18 -15.87 -12.18
CA LYS A 102 0.54 -17.13 -11.80
C LYS A 102 -0.72 -16.97 -10.96
N LEU A 103 -1.13 -15.74 -10.69
CA LEU A 103 -2.41 -15.47 -10.04
C LEU A 103 -3.58 -15.93 -10.94
N PRO A 104 -4.78 -16.17 -10.37
CA PRO A 104 -5.98 -16.51 -11.16
C PRO A 104 -6.22 -15.57 -12.34
N ILE A 105 -5.94 -14.27 -12.18
CA ILE A 105 -5.76 -13.31 -13.26
C ILE A 105 -4.38 -12.71 -13.11
N PRO A 106 -3.49 -12.81 -14.11
CA PRO A 106 -2.18 -12.20 -14.06
C PRO A 106 -2.25 -10.71 -13.74
N PHE A 107 -1.35 -10.25 -12.88
CA PHE A 107 -1.39 -8.92 -12.29
C PHE A 107 -0.03 -8.23 -12.31
N ALA A 108 -0.03 -6.92 -12.46
CA ALA A 108 1.12 -6.07 -12.17
C ALA A 108 0.66 -4.77 -11.51
N CYS A 109 1.53 -4.18 -10.68
CA CYS A 109 1.28 -2.85 -10.15
C CYS A 109 2.53 -1.97 -10.20
N VAL A 110 2.29 -0.66 -10.21
CA VAL A 110 3.32 0.34 -10.46
C VAL A 110 3.60 1.14 -9.20
N SER A 111 4.89 1.33 -8.91
CA SER A 111 5.42 2.28 -7.91
C SER A 111 6.49 3.15 -8.55
N GLU A 112 6.95 4.17 -7.82
CA GLU A 112 8.10 4.97 -8.19
C GLU A 112 9.21 4.86 -7.15
N ASN A 113 10.45 4.67 -7.59
CA ASN A 113 11.61 4.78 -6.72
C ASN A 113 12.09 6.24 -6.70
N VAL A 114 11.84 6.94 -5.60
CA VAL A 114 12.19 8.36 -5.45
C VAL A 114 13.69 8.66 -5.45
N VAL A 115 14.53 7.65 -5.23
CA VAL A 115 15.99 7.84 -5.24
C VAL A 115 16.51 8.15 -6.63
N ASN A 116 15.90 7.56 -7.65
CA ASN A 116 16.34 7.69 -9.05
C ASN A 116 15.22 8.08 -10.03
N GLY A 117 14.00 8.29 -9.54
CA GLY A 117 12.84 8.66 -10.36
C GLY A 117 12.40 7.59 -11.35
N LYS A 118 12.78 6.32 -11.13
CA LYS A 118 12.39 5.23 -12.03
C LYS A 118 11.06 4.63 -11.65
N GLU A 119 10.28 4.32 -12.67
CA GLU A 119 9.12 3.45 -12.56
C GLU A 119 9.56 2.04 -12.14
N ILE A 120 8.88 1.48 -11.17
CA ILE A 120 9.06 0.11 -10.71
C ILE A 120 7.74 -0.62 -10.95
N VAL A 121 7.79 -1.65 -11.77
CA VAL A 121 6.64 -2.51 -12.05
C VAL A 121 6.83 -3.80 -11.29
N PHE A 122 5.93 -4.07 -10.37
CA PHE A 122 5.91 -5.33 -9.63
C PHE A 122 5.17 -6.40 -10.43
N HIS A 123 5.88 -7.46 -10.76
CA HIS A 123 5.36 -8.70 -11.37
C HIS A 123 5.50 -9.89 -10.41
N ASP A 124 6.16 -9.70 -9.29
CA ASP A 124 6.40 -10.70 -8.25
C ASP A 124 6.59 -10.04 -6.89
N GLY A 125 6.82 -10.86 -5.88
CA GLY A 125 7.04 -10.44 -4.50
C GLY A 125 5.83 -10.71 -3.60
N VAL A 126 5.80 -10.06 -2.44
CA VAL A 126 4.67 -10.13 -1.49
C VAL A 126 3.58 -9.17 -1.96
N LEU A 127 2.42 -9.71 -2.34
CA LEU A 127 1.33 -8.94 -2.96
C LEU A 127 0.88 -7.75 -2.12
N SER A 128 0.66 -7.93 -0.82
CA SER A 128 0.27 -6.86 0.10
C SER A 128 1.32 -5.73 0.16
N THR A 129 2.60 -6.08 0.10
CA THR A 129 3.70 -5.13 0.12
C THR A 129 3.78 -4.34 -1.19
N ALA A 130 3.60 -4.99 -2.33
CA ALA A 130 3.55 -4.35 -3.64
C ALA A 130 2.39 -3.34 -3.74
N MET A 131 1.18 -3.74 -3.31
CA MET A 131 0.02 -2.84 -3.22
C MET A 131 0.28 -1.66 -2.27
N ARG A 132 0.90 -1.91 -1.10
CA ARG A 132 1.24 -0.87 -0.14
C ARG A 132 2.28 0.12 -0.69
N ALA A 133 3.25 -0.36 -1.46
CA ALA A 133 4.24 0.48 -2.13
C ALA A 133 3.58 1.35 -3.21
N SER A 134 2.71 0.75 -4.03
CA SER A 134 2.00 1.43 -5.12
C SER A 134 1.09 2.56 -4.64
N MET A 135 0.61 2.52 -3.38
CA MET A 135 -0.25 3.56 -2.80
C MET A 135 0.45 4.43 -1.74
N ALA A 136 1.76 4.42 -1.66
CA ALA A 136 2.52 5.22 -0.70
C ALA A 136 2.59 6.70 -1.13
N ILE A 137 1.47 7.42 -1.05
CA ILE A 137 1.34 8.82 -1.49
C ILE A 137 2.33 9.71 -0.71
N PRO A 138 3.26 10.39 -1.43
CA PRO A 138 4.22 11.28 -0.79
C PRO A 138 3.56 12.39 0.03
N GLY A 139 4.11 12.67 1.20
CA GLY A 139 3.55 13.66 2.13
C GLY A 139 2.39 13.12 2.98
N VAL A 140 1.72 12.04 2.57
CA VAL A 140 0.66 11.37 3.35
C VAL A 140 1.23 10.14 4.04
N PHE A 141 1.77 9.21 3.29
CA PHE A 141 2.32 7.97 3.82
C PHE A 141 3.85 7.92 3.79
N THR A 142 4.42 7.22 4.77
CA THR A 142 5.85 6.88 4.71
C THR A 142 6.13 5.98 3.51
N PRO A 143 7.20 6.27 2.75
CA PRO A 143 7.66 5.41 1.66
C PRO A 143 7.94 3.97 2.11
N VAL A 144 7.71 3.03 1.23
CA VAL A 144 8.03 1.61 1.46
C VAL A 144 9.48 1.35 1.02
N ARG A 145 10.24 0.64 1.85
CA ARG A 145 11.65 0.30 1.55
C ARG A 145 11.74 -1.18 1.22
N ILE A 146 12.19 -1.48 -0.01
CA ILE A 146 12.38 -2.85 -0.51
C ILE A 146 13.70 -2.88 -1.27
N ASP A 147 14.59 -3.80 -0.95
CA ASP A 147 15.84 -4.07 -1.67
C ASP A 147 16.68 -2.81 -1.96
N GLY A 148 16.79 -1.93 -0.96
CA GLY A 148 17.52 -0.66 -1.09
C GLY A 148 16.80 0.43 -1.87
N MET A 149 15.62 0.16 -2.42
CA MET A 149 14.75 1.15 -3.04
C MET A 149 13.89 1.88 -2.01
N VAL A 150 13.54 3.11 -2.31
CA VAL A 150 12.58 3.91 -1.55
C VAL A 150 11.38 4.19 -2.44
N LEU A 151 10.30 3.47 -2.19
CA LEU A 151 9.14 3.38 -3.07
C LEU A 151 7.99 4.26 -2.57
N VAL A 152 7.41 4.97 -3.51
CA VAL A 152 6.22 5.81 -3.32
C VAL A 152 5.15 5.46 -4.35
N ASP A 153 4.00 6.11 -4.24
CA ASP A 153 2.86 5.94 -5.14
C ASP A 153 3.29 6.08 -6.61
N GLY A 154 2.96 5.06 -7.39
CA GLY A 154 3.28 5.02 -8.82
C GLY A 154 2.56 6.09 -9.64
N GLY A 155 1.47 6.67 -9.11
CA GLY A 155 0.72 7.74 -9.76
C GLY A 155 1.54 9.03 -9.98
N MET A 156 2.63 9.20 -9.24
CA MET A 156 3.58 10.30 -9.48
C MET A 156 4.27 10.17 -10.85
N LYS A 157 4.46 8.95 -11.33
CA LYS A 157 5.17 8.65 -12.59
C LYS A 157 4.23 8.14 -13.67
N ASN A 158 3.33 7.22 -13.31
CA ASN A 158 2.49 6.51 -14.27
C ASN A 158 1.15 6.12 -13.63
N ASN A 159 0.21 7.06 -13.64
CA ASN A 159 -1.11 6.84 -13.05
C ASN A 159 -2.04 5.99 -13.94
N TYR A 160 -1.76 5.94 -15.22
CA TYR A 160 -2.47 5.12 -16.21
C TYR A 160 -1.47 4.22 -16.95
N PRO A 161 -1.13 3.04 -16.39
CA PRO A 161 0.00 2.22 -16.84
C PRO A 161 -0.30 1.43 -18.14
N VAL A 162 -0.82 2.11 -19.15
CA VAL A 162 -1.12 1.56 -20.49
C VAL A 162 0.14 1.02 -21.17
N ASN A 163 1.29 1.70 -20.99
CA ASN A 163 2.57 1.25 -21.49
C ASN A 163 2.97 -0.10 -20.89
N VAL A 164 2.69 -0.32 -19.60
CA VAL A 164 2.95 -1.60 -18.93
C VAL A 164 2.04 -2.67 -19.50
N ALA A 165 0.73 -2.39 -19.65
CA ALA A 165 -0.21 -3.32 -20.25
C ALA A 165 0.18 -3.72 -21.68
N LYS A 166 0.65 -2.76 -22.50
CA LYS A 166 1.16 -3.04 -23.85
C LYS A 166 2.44 -3.90 -23.83
N ALA A 167 3.36 -3.62 -22.90
CA ALA A 167 4.62 -4.35 -22.79
C ALA A 167 4.42 -5.83 -22.44
N ILE A 168 3.35 -6.18 -21.73
CA ILE A 168 2.97 -7.56 -21.41
C ILE A 168 2.11 -8.21 -22.49
N GLY A 169 1.84 -7.53 -23.61
CA GLY A 169 1.15 -8.10 -24.78
C GLY A 169 -0.35 -7.87 -24.84
N ALA A 170 -0.91 -6.90 -24.09
CA ALA A 170 -2.31 -6.56 -24.19
C ALA A 170 -2.62 -5.93 -25.55
N GLU A 171 -3.55 -6.54 -26.30
CA GLU A 171 -4.03 -6.05 -27.61
C GLU A 171 -5.16 -5.04 -27.44
N ILE A 172 -6.05 -5.27 -26.48
CA ILE A 172 -7.16 -4.40 -26.11
C ILE A 172 -7.00 -3.95 -24.66
N ILE A 173 -7.07 -2.65 -24.44
CA ILE A 173 -6.93 -2.05 -23.11
C ILE A 173 -8.20 -1.26 -22.82
N ILE A 174 -8.82 -1.54 -21.68
CA ILE A 174 -10.07 -0.93 -21.22
C ILE A 174 -9.79 -0.07 -20.00
#